data_2a68066195d13281624cdbd4ad61fa57
#
_entry.id   2a68066195d13281624cdbd4ad61fa57
#
_cell.length_a   1.000
_cell.length_b   1.000
_cell.length_c   1.000
_cell.angle_alpha   90.00
_cell.angle_beta   90.00
_cell.angle_gamma   90.00
#
_symmetry.space_group_name_H-M   'P 1'
#
loop_
_entity.id
_entity.type
_entity.pdbx_description
1 polymer ?
#
loop_
_entity_poly.entity_id
_entity_poly.type
_entity_poly.pdbx_seq_one_letter_code
_entity_poly.pdbx_strand_id
1 'polypeptide(L)'
;SDSSLRSEDTLEEITQSLGIKAPYDGWFYPETYQFNYGESVKNVLARSFQVMQGKVNELWDDRANDLPFKSPYEAIILASLIEKETALEQEKSIISGVFIRRLEQGMRLQTDPTVIYALGDSYQAPLKKSDLKVDSLYNTYKYNGLPPGAISSAGYESLYAAFHPDEGNDLYFVSKKDGSHAFASN
;
A
#
# COMPACT_ATOMS: atom_id res chain seq x y z
N SER A 1 -19.43 19.68 -31.61
CA SER A 1 -19.92 18.33 -31.22
C SER A 1 -18.70 17.47 -30.97
N ASP A 2 -18.19 17.50 -29.78
CA ASP A 2 -17.01 16.76 -29.38
C ASP A 2 -17.45 15.45 -28.70
N SER A 3 -17.50 14.37 -29.48
CA SER A 3 -17.90 13.03 -29.04
C SER A 3 -16.72 12.08 -28.81
N SER A 4 -15.51 12.62 -28.57
CA SER A 4 -14.27 11.84 -28.53
C SER A 4 -13.82 11.39 -27.13
N LEU A 5 -14.56 11.65 -26.08
CA LEU A 5 -14.31 11.12 -24.72
C LEU A 5 -15.39 10.10 -24.36
N ARG A 6 -15.43 9.00 -25.09
CA ARG A 6 -16.17 7.81 -24.67
C ARG A 6 -15.24 6.93 -23.85
N SER A 7 -15.13 7.21 -22.57
CA SER A 7 -14.81 6.20 -21.58
C SER A 7 -16.11 5.87 -20.86
N GLU A 8 -16.89 4.98 -21.41
CA GLU A 8 -18.14 4.54 -20.82
C GLU A 8 -17.92 3.42 -19.78
N ASP A 9 -16.71 2.83 -19.74
CA ASP A 9 -16.37 1.79 -18.78
C ASP A 9 -16.13 2.41 -17.37
N THR A 10 -16.84 1.91 -16.39
CA THR A 10 -16.58 2.23 -14.97
C THR A 10 -15.24 1.62 -14.53
N LEU A 11 -14.66 2.12 -13.43
CA LEU A 11 -13.45 1.53 -12.85
C LEU A 11 -13.66 0.04 -12.55
N GLU A 12 -14.85 -0.34 -12.11
CA GLU A 12 -15.21 -1.73 -11.82
C GLU A 12 -15.18 -2.61 -13.08
N GLU A 13 -15.76 -2.15 -14.19
CA GLU A 13 -15.72 -2.89 -15.46
C GLU A 13 -14.30 -3.03 -16.01
N ILE A 14 -13.48 -1.97 -15.89
CA ILE A 14 -12.07 -2.01 -16.30
C ILE A 14 -11.32 -3.04 -15.45
N THR A 15 -11.44 -2.99 -14.13
CA THR A 15 -10.71 -3.89 -13.23
C THR A 15 -11.16 -5.34 -13.40
N GLN A 16 -12.46 -5.60 -13.60
CA GLN A 16 -12.96 -6.93 -13.94
C GLN A 16 -12.36 -7.45 -15.26
N SER A 17 -12.25 -6.60 -16.26
CA SER A 17 -11.63 -6.99 -17.56
C SER A 17 -10.15 -7.33 -17.45
N LEU A 18 -9.47 -6.81 -16.42
CA LEU A 18 -8.07 -7.10 -16.08
C LEU A 18 -7.93 -8.30 -15.13
N GLY A 19 -9.03 -8.90 -14.70
CA GLY A 19 -9.03 -10.01 -13.73
C GLY A 19 -8.79 -9.58 -12.29
N ILE A 20 -8.86 -8.27 -12.00
CA ILE A 20 -8.68 -7.72 -10.67
C ILE A 20 -10.00 -7.86 -9.88
N LYS A 21 -9.90 -8.42 -8.68
CA LYS A 21 -11.01 -8.48 -7.73
C LYS A 21 -10.89 -7.35 -6.71
N ALA A 22 -12.02 -6.84 -6.22
CA ALA A 22 -12.01 -5.88 -5.13
C ALA A 22 -11.29 -6.45 -3.89
N PRO A 23 -10.59 -5.61 -3.11
CA PRO A 23 -10.41 -4.16 -3.27
C PRO A 23 -9.46 -3.83 -4.42
N TYR A 24 -9.68 -2.67 -5.07
CA TYR A 24 -8.98 -2.31 -6.31
C TYR A 24 -7.69 -1.51 -6.07
N ASP A 25 -7.51 -0.95 -4.88
CA ASP A 25 -6.33 -0.15 -4.54
C ASP A 25 -5.05 -0.99 -4.58
N GLY A 26 -3.95 -0.32 -4.93
CA GLY A 26 -2.62 -0.91 -4.99
C GLY A 26 -2.28 -1.67 -6.27
N TRP A 27 -3.26 -1.98 -7.13
CA TRP A 27 -3.02 -2.73 -8.36
C TRP A 27 -2.42 -1.91 -9.52
N PHE A 28 -2.37 -0.58 -9.38
CA PHE A 28 -1.89 0.32 -10.44
C PHE A 28 -0.58 0.97 -10.01
N TYR A 29 0.45 0.87 -10.86
CA TYR A 29 1.75 1.45 -10.58
C TYR A 29 1.72 2.98 -10.73
N PRO A 30 2.17 3.74 -9.73
CA PRO A 30 2.13 5.20 -9.75
C PRO A 30 3.28 5.75 -10.60
N GLU A 31 3.00 6.05 -11.85
CA GLU A 31 3.95 6.65 -12.80
C GLU A 31 3.24 7.67 -13.68
N THR A 32 4.01 8.56 -14.30
CA THR A 32 3.47 9.49 -15.31
C THR A 32 3.25 8.76 -16.61
N TYR A 33 2.00 8.50 -16.96
CA TYR A 33 1.62 7.87 -18.22
C TYR A 33 1.33 8.92 -19.28
N GLN A 34 1.97 8.80 -20.45
CA GLN A 34 1.63 9.63 -21.60
C GLN A 34 0.34 9.13 -22.24
N PHE A 35 -0.59 10.07 -22.45
CA PHE A 35 -1.81 9.82 -23.20
C PHE A 35 -1.62 10.23 -24.65
N ASN A 36 -1.88 9.32 -25.58
CA ASN A 36 -2.02 9.67 -26.97
C ASN A 36 -3.44 10.17 -27.27
N TYR A 37 -3.57 11.09 -28.22
CA TYR A 37 -4.89 11.58 -28.62
C TYR A 37 -5.79 10.42 -29.05
N GLY A 38 -6.97 10.30 -28.44
CA GLY A 38 -7.92 9.20 -28.69
C GLY A 38 -7.65 7.90 -27.93
N GLU A 39 -6.64 7.86 -27.04
CA GLU A 39 -6.40 6.70 -26.21
C GLU A 39 -7.45 6.61 -25.08
N SER A 40 -7.93 5.39 -24.81
CA SER A 40 -8.89 5.16 -23.72
C SER A 40 -8.21 5.10 -22.35
N VAL A 41 -8.91 5.54 -21.30
CA VAL A 41 -8.48 5.38 -19.90
C VAL A 41 -8.20 3.92 -19.56
N LYS A 42 -8.99 3.00 -20.10
CA LYS A 42 -8.80 1.55 -19.96
C LYS A 42 -7.41 1.10 -20.39
N ASN A 43 -6.89 1.59 -21.53
CA ASN A 43 -5.56 1.22 -22.01
C ASN A 43 -4.46 1.72 -21.08
N VAL A 44 -4.61 2.92 -20.53
CA VAL A 44 -3.64 3.47 -19.56
C VAL A 44 -3.65 2.68 -18.27
N LEU A 45 -4.83 2.37 -17.74
CA LEU A 45 -4.97 1.54 -16.53
C LEU A 45 -4.42 0.12 -16.76
N ALA A 46 -4.66 -0.46 -17.95
CA ALA A 46 -4.10 -1.76 -18.30
C ALA A 46 -2.57 -1.74 -18.31
N ARG A 47 -1.94 -0.69 -18.86
CA ARG A 47 -0.46 -0.55 -18.83
C ARG A 47 0.03 -0.39 -17.38
N SER A 48 -0.62 0.47 -16.59
CA SER A 48 -0.27 0.68 -15.18
C SER A 48 -0.35 -0.62 -14.38
N PHE A 49 -1.39 -1.41 -14.59
CA PHE A 49 -1.55 -2.73 -13.99
C PHE A 49 -0.45 -3.70 -14.42
N GLN A 50 -0.14 -3.77 -15.72
CA GLN A 50 0.93 -4.63 -16.25
C GLN A 50 2.30 -4.27 -15.66
N VAL A 51 2.60 -2.98 -15.53
CA VAL A 51 3.85 -2.49 -14.89
C VAL A 51 3.89 -2.94 -13.43
N MET A 52 2.81 -2.78 -12.67
CA MET A 52 2.73 -3.24 -11.28
C MET A 52 2.97 -4.74 -11.20
N GLN A 53 2.27 -5.53 -12.00
CA GLN A 53 2.44 -6.99 -12.02
C GLN A 53 3.87 -7.42 -12.36
N GLY A 54 4.50 -6.78 -13.36
CA GLY A 54 5.89 -7.08 -13.75
C GLY A 54 6.84 -6.87 -12.59
N LYS A 55 6.77 -5.70 -11.93
CA LYS A 55 7.62 -5.37 -10.76
C LYS A 55 7.37 -6.31 -9.58
N VAL A 56 6.12 -6.59 -9.29
CA VAL A 56 5.76 -7.49 -8.17
C VAL A 56 6.23 -8.92 -8.43
N ASN A 57 6.10 -9.43 -9.65
CA ASN A 57 6.58 -10.78 -9.98
C ASN A 57 8.11 -10.88 -9.88
N GLU A 58 8.84 -9.87 -10.39
CA GLU A 58 10.30 -9.80 -10.26
C GLU A 58 10.75 -9.81 -8.80
N LEU A 59 10.15 -8.95 -7.97
CA LEU A 59 10.45 -8.87 -6.54
C LEU A 59 9.99 -10.08 -5.75
N TRP A 60 8.91 -10.74 -6.17
CA TRP A 60 8.44 -11.98 -5.55
C TRP A 60 9.44 -13.12 -5.73
N ASP A 61 10.07 -13.21 -6.88
CA ASP A 61 11.07 -14.24 -7.18
C ASP A 61 12.39 -14.00 -6.43
N ASP A 62 12.74 -12.72 -6.18
CA ASP A 62 13.97 -12.28 -5.48
C ASP A 62 13.76 -11.96 -3.99
N ARG A 63 12.58 -12.22 -3.44
CA ARG A 63 12.22 -11.83 -2.08
C ARG A 63 13.05 -12.50 -1.00
N ALA A 64 13.19 -11.85 0.16
CA ALA A 64 13.72 -12.45 1.37
C ALA A 64 12.97 -13.74 1.73
N ASN A 65 13.67 -14.68 2.37
CA ASN A 65 13.07 -15.93 2.82
C ASN A 65 12.09 -15.67 3.97
N ASP A 66 11.15 -16.61 4.13
CA ASP A 66 10.26 -16.69 5.30
C ASP A 66 9.37 -15.46 5.55
N LEU A 67 9.06 -14.67 4.49
CA LEU A 67 8.09 -13.60 4.62
C LEU A 67 6.68 -14.14 4.90
N PRO A 68 5.91 -13.50 5.79
CA PRO A 68 4.60 -14.00 6.24
C PRO A 68 3.47 -13.78 5.21
N PHE A 69 3.80 -13.63 3.92
CA PHE A 69 2.83 -13.39 2.86
C PHE A 69 2.32 -14.69 2.25
N LYS A 70 1.00 -14.79 2.12
CA LYS A 70 0.31 -15.90 1.44
C LYS A 70 0.21 -15.67 -0.07
N SER A 71 0.36 -14.44 -0.53
CA SER A 71 0.27 -14.06 -1.93
C SER A 71 1.07 -12.78 -2.22
N PRO A 72 1.44 -12.53 -3.49
CA PRO A 72 2.08 -11.26 -3.89
C PRO A 72 1.25 -10.02 -3.54
N TYR A 73 -0.08 -10.14 -3.50
CA TYR A 73 -0.96 -9.02 -3.14
C TYR A 73 -0.79 -8.59 -1.67
N GLU A 74 -0.52 -9.51 -0.75
CA GLU A 74 -0.24 -9.14 0.64
C GLU A 74 1.03 -8.28 0.77
N ALA A 75 2.03 -8.50 -0.09
CA ALA A 75 3.19 -7.62 -0.16
C ALA A 75 2.82 -6.23 -0.73
N ILE A 76 1.92 -6.16 -1.72
CA ILE A 76 1.39 -4.87 -2.21
C ILE A 76 0.66 -4.13 -1.08
N ILE A 77 -0.13 -4.83 -0.27
CA ILE A 77 -0.79 -4.23 0.89
C ILE A 77 0.25 -3.64 1.84
N LEU A 78 1.26 -4.41 2.23
CA LEU A 78 2.32 -3.90 3.11
C LEU A 78 3.05 -2.72 2.48
N ALA A 79 3.41 -2.78 1.21
CA ALA A 79 4.05 -1.70 0.48
C ALA A 79 3.21 -0.41 0.51
N SER A 80 1.87 -0.53 0.41
CA SER A 80 0.97 0.61 0.49
C SER A 80 0.95 1.29 1.86
N LEU A 81 1.17 0.52 2.93
CA LEU A 81 1.33 1.06 4.29
C LEU A 81 2.65 1.82 4.41
N ILE A 82 3.76 1.20 3.95
CA ILE A 82 5.10 1.81 3.96
C ILE A 82 5.10 3.11 3.16
N GLU A 83 4.47 3.14 2.00
CA GLU A 83 4.36 4.34 1.14
C GLU A 83 3.70 5.52 1.85
N LYS A 84 2.71 5.24 2.70
CA LYS A 84 1.99 6.26 3.46
C LYS A 84 2.64 6.63 4.78
N GLU A 85 3.55 5.79 5.28
CA GLU A 85 4.21 6.00 6.58
C GLU A 85 5.40 6.95 6.45
N THR A 86 6.23 6.81 5.41
CA THR A 86 7.43 7.64 5.24
C THR A 86 7.70 8.01 3.78
N ALA A 87 8.19 9.25 3.59
CA ALA A 87 8.76 9.69 2.32
C ALA A 87 10.27 9.41 2.23
N LEU A 88 10.91 9.00 3.34
CA LEU A 88 12.36 8.77 3.41
C LEU A 88 12.69 7.35 2.95
N GLU A 89 13.33 7.23 1.78
CA GLU A 89 13.68 5.93 1.18
C GLU A 89 14.49 5.05 2.14
N GLN A 90 15.44 5.64 2.86
CA GLN A 90 16.30 4.92 3.80
C GLN A 90 15.56 4.31 5.00
N GLU A 91 14.34 4.75 5.30
CA GLU A 91 13.54 4.23 6.40
C GLU A 91 12.58 3.12 5.97
N LYS A 92 12.29 3.01 4.67
CA LYS A 92 11.27 2.08 4.16
C LYS A 92 11.53 0.63 4.53
N SER A 93 12.77 0.14 4.37
CA SER A 93 13.14 -1.23 4.75
C SER A 93 13.08 -1.46 6.26
N ILE A 94 13.44 -0.44 7.07
CA ILE A 94 13.37 -0.54 8.54
C ILE A 94 11.91 -0.61 8.99
N ILE A 95 11.04 0.26 8.47
CA ILE A 95 9.59 0.24 8.74
C ILE A 95 8.97 -1.09 8.30
N SER A 96 9.37 -1.59 7.12
CA SER A 96 8.96 -2.91 6.65
C SER A 96 9.33 -4.00 7.66
N GLY A 97 10.58 -4.00 8.14
CA GLY A 97 11.06 -4.95 9.14
C GLY A 97 10.22 -4.90 10.43
N VAL A 98 9.88 -3.70 10.92
CA VAL A 98 8.99 -3.55 12.08
C VAL A 98 7.63 -4.18 11.80
N PHE A 99 7.01 -3.91 10.66
CA PHE A 99 5.70 -4.47 10.32
C PHE A 99 5.74 -6.00 10.18
N ILE A 100 6.77 -6.55 9.51
CA ILE A 100 6.96 -8.02 9.35
C ILE A 100 7.07 -8.68 10.72
N ARG A 101 7.94 -8.20 11.61
CA ARG A 101 8.11 -8.76 12.95
C ARG A 101 6.83 -8.69 13.78
N ARG A 102 6.05 -7.60 13.66
CA ARG A 102 4.73 -7.49 14.31
C ARG A 102 3.75 -8.52 13.77
N LEU A 103 3.70 -8.74 12.45
CA LEU A 103 2.85 -9.77 11.84
C LEU A 103 3.21 -11.16 12.36
N GLU A 104 4.49 -11.50 12.40
CA GLU A 104 4.99 -12.78 12.90
C GLU A 104 4.65 -13.02 14.37
N GLN A 105 4.69 -11.95 15.19
CA GLN A 105 4.37 -12.03 16.61
C GLN A 105 2.86 -11.87 16.90
N GLY A 106 2.02 -11.76 15.88
CA GLY A 106 0.58 -11.53 16.04
C GLY A 106 0.23 -10.18 16.67
N MET A 107 1.15 -9.21 16.60
CA MET A 107 0.94 -7.84 17.06
C MET A 107 0.12 -7.05 16.06
N ARG A 108 -0.62 -6.06 16.54
CA ARG A 108 -1.32 -5.08 15.69
C ARG A 108 -0.30 -4.17 15.02
N LEU A 109 -0.52 -3.80 13.74
CA LEU A 109 0.38 -2.91 13.03
C LEU A 109 0.33 -1.48 13.56
N GLN A 110 -0.84 -0.99 13.98
CA GLN A 110 -1.05 0.31 14.63
C GLN A 110 -0.45 1.48 13.83
N THR A 111 -0.78 1.56 12.55
CA THR A 111 -0.32 2.60 11.63
C THR A 111 -1.46 3.56 11.30
N ASP A 112 -1.25 4.85 11.52
CA ASP A 112 -2.24 5.92 11.36
C ASP A 112 -2.84 5.99 9.95
N PRO A 113 -2.06 5.82 8.85
CA PRO A 113 -2.59 5.84 7.49
C PRO A 113 -3.76 4.88 7.25
N THR A 114 -3.81 3.74 7.93
CA THR A 114 -4.92 2.78 7.78
C THR A 114 -6.21 3.29 8.40
N VAL A 115 -6.13 4.07 9.47
CA VAL A 115 -7.29 4.73 10.10
C VAL A 115 -7.77 5.88 9.21
N ILE A 116 -6.85 6.68 8.67
CA ILE A 116 -7.17 7.75 7.72
C ILE A 116 -7.90 7.19 6.50
N TYR A 117 -7.40 6.09 5.93
CA TYR A 117 -8.06 5.40 4.82
C TYR A 117 -9.46 4.90 5.20
N ALA A 118 -9.60 4.30 6.38
CA ALA A 118 -10.89 3.80 6.87
C ALA A 118 -11.93 4.90 7.09
N LEU A 119 -11.51 6.11 7.45
CA LEU A 119 -12.37 7.28 7.60
C LEU A 119 -12.78 7.88 6.24
N GLY A 120 -11.95 7.74 5.21
CA GLY A 120 -12.22 8.28 3.88
C GLY A 120 -12.55 9.77 3.92
N ASP A 121 -13.65 10.16 3.28
CA ASP A 121 -14.10 11.57 3.20
C ASP A 121 -14.47 12.18 4.56
N SER A 122 -14.71 11.37 5.59
CA SER A 122 -15.00 11.86 6.94
C SER A 122 -13.75 12.26 7.73
N TYR A 123 -12.55 11.99 7.22
CA TYR A 123 -11.30 12.35 7.87
C TYR A 123 -11.11 13.86 7.94
N GLN A 124 -10.78 14.35 9.13
CA GLN A 124 -10.42 15.75 9.40
C GLN A 124 -9.10 15.81 10.17
N ALA A 125 -8.08 16.36 9.55
CA ALA A 125 -6.76 16.51 10.19
C ALA A 125 -6.82 17.50 11.38
N PRO A 126 -6.02 17.28 12.44
CA PRO A 126 -5.19 16.09 12.69
C PRO A 126 -5.99 14.89 13.20
N LEU A 127 -5.44 13.68 13.05
CA LEU A 127 -6.04 12.45 13.56
C LEU A 127 -6.26 12.53 15.07
N LYS A 128 -7.47 12.22 15.53
CA LYS A 128 -7.88 12.30 16.94
C LYS A 128 -7.89 10.90 17.57
N LYS A 129 -7.75 10.84 18.91
CA LYS A 129 -7.85 9.56 19.65
C LYS A 129 -9.21 8.86 19.46
N SER A 130 -10.29 9.61 19.20
CA SER A 130 -11.60 9.05 18.86
C SER A 130 -11.58 8.29 17.55
N ASP A 131 -10.81 8.76 16.56
CA ASP A 131 -10.75 8.21 15.21
C ASP A 131 -10.10 6.82 15.19
N LEU A 132 -9.16 6.57 16.14
CA LEU A 132 -8.55 5.25 16.33
C LEU A 132 -9.55 4.16 16.73
N LYS A 133 -10.79 4.53 17.06
CA LYS A 133 -11.85 3.60 17.45
C LYS A 133 -12.77 3.23 16.29
N VAL A 134 -12.56 3.79 15.08
CA VAL A 134 -13.40 3.50 13.91
C VAL A 134 -13.50 1.98 13.69
N ASP A 135 -14.73 1.51 13.48
CA ASP A 135 -14.98 0.09 13.23
C ASP A 135 -14.88 -0.22 11.75
N SER A 136 -13.66 -0.55 11.33
CA SER A 136 -13.33 -0.92 9.97
C SER A 136 -12.24 -2.00 9.99
N LEU A 137 -12.33 -2.99 9.10
CA LEU A 137 -11.29 -4.00 8.94
C LEU A 137 -9.93 -3.41 8.49
N TYR A 138 -9.93 -2.19 7.98
CA TYR A 138 -8.69 -1.44 7.69
C TYR A 138 -8.02 -0.88 8.96
N ASN A 139 -8.73 -0.76 10.08
CA ASN A 139 -8.20 -0.16 11.30
C ASN A 139 -7.20 -1.11 12.00
N THR A 140 -5.92 -0.92 11.77
CA THR A 140 -4.82 -1.72 12.34
C THR A 140 -4.55 -1.45 13.83
N TYR A 141 -5.23 -0.48 14.46
CA TYR A 141 -5.29 -0.35 15.92
C TYR A 141 -6.30 -1.29 16.56
N LYS A 142 -7.29 -1.76 15.80
CA LYS A 142 -8.39 -2.59 16.27
C LYS A 142 -8.23 -4.05 15.87
N TYR A 143 -7.79 -4.31 14.66
CA TYR A 143 -7.67 -5.63 14.07
C TYR A 143 -6.21 -6.04 13.86
N ASN A 144 -5.91 -7.31 14.06
CA ASN A 144 -4.58 -7.89 13.85
C ASN A 144 -4.37 -8.24 12.37
N GLY A 145 -3.12 -8.26 11.96
CA GLY A 145 -2.73 -8.63 10.61
C GLY A 145 -2.78 -7.47 9.61
N LEU A 146 -2.60 -7.79 8.34
CA LEU A 146 -2.75 -6.84 7.24
C LEU A 146 -4.23 -6.45 7.06
N PRO A 147 -4.51 -5.21 6.64
CA PRO A 147 -5.86 -4.85 6.21
C PRO A 147 -6.30 -5.67 4.99
N PRO A 148 -7.61 -5.69 4.66
CA PRO A 148 -8.12 -6.52 3.57
C PRO A 148 -7.65 -6.09 2.17
N GLY A 149 -7.09 -4.89 2.03
CA GLY A 149 -6.57 -4.36 0.77
C GLY A 149 -5.57 -3.26 0.98
N ALA A 150 -4.89 -2.87 -0.11
CA ALA A 150 -3.97 -1.74 -0.12
C ALA A 150 -4.72 -0.42 0.16
N ILE A 151 -4.01 0.56 0.72
CA ILE A 151 -4.53 1.89 1.05
C ILE A 151 -3.99 2.99 0.13
N SER A 152 -3.11 2.63 -0.77
CA SER A 152 -2.53 3.51 -1.80
C SER A 152 -1.85 2.69 -2.89
N SER A 153 -1.49 3.35 -3.99
CA SER A 153 -0.51 2.82 -4.94
C SER A 153 0.89 3.03 -4.39
N ALA A 154 1.69 1.97 -4.35
CA ALA A 154 3.07 2.00 -3.86
C ALA A 154 4.06 2.17 -5.00
N GLY A 155 5.08 3.02 -4.82
CA GLY A 155 6.23 3.14 -5.72
C GLY A 155 7.21 1.97 -5.54
N TYR A 156 8.24 1.93 -6.41
CA TYR A 156 9.22 0.83 -6.43
C TYR A 156 9.90 0.64 -5.08
N GLU A 157 10.36 1.71 -4.43
CA GLU A 157 11.08 1.63 -3.16
C GLU A 157 10.24 1.04 -2.02
N SER A 158 8.95 1.32 -2.00
CA SER A 158 8.05 0.73 -1.02
C SER A 158 7.73 -0.73 -1.33
N LEU A 159 7.61 -1.08 -2.62
CA LEU A 159 7.50 -2.48 -3.04
C LEU A 159 8.77 -3.25 -2.67
N TYR A 160 9.95 -2.73 -3.05
CA TYR A 160 11.23 -3.34 -2.72
C TYR A 160 11.37 -3.57 -1.21
N ALA A 161 11.06 -2.56 -0.40
CA ALA A 161 11.11 -2.65 1.06
C ALA A 161 10.18 -3.73 1.62
N ALA A 162 8.99 -3.92 1.04
CA ALA A 162 8.06 -4.98 1.48
C ALA A 162 8.62 -6.39 1.23
N PHE A 163 9.40 -6.57 0.15
CA PHE A 163 10.03 -7.85 -0.18
C PHE A 163 11.42 -8.03 0.45
N HIS A 164 12.06 -6.93 0.88
CA HIS A 164 13.41 -6.91 1.47
C HIS A 164 13.39 -6.09 2.78
N PRO A 165 12.71 -6.60 3.84
CA PRO A 165 12.67 -5.93 5.13
C PRO A 165 14.05 -5.93 5.79
N ASP A 166 14.30 -4.93 6.63
CA ASP A 166 15.47 -4.90 7.49
C ASP A 166 15.47 -6.05 8.51
N GLU A 167 16.61 -6.68 8.70
CA GLU A 167 16.81 -7.81 9.62
C GLU A 167 16.97 -7.39 11.10
N GLY A 168 16.83 -6.08 11.41
CA GLY A 168 16.94 -5.56 12.78
C GLY A 168 15.91 -6.16 13.75
N ASN A 169 15.89 -5.66 14.98
CA ASN A 169 15.03 -6.16 16.05
C ASN A 169 13.93 -5.18 16.49
N ASP A 170 13.82 -4.04 15.81
CA ASP A 170 12.87 -3.00 16.21
C ASP A 170 11.42 -3.45 16.01
N LEU A 171 10.60 -3.17 17.02
CA LEU A 171 9.17 -3.46 17.05
C LEU A 171 8.33 -2.18 17.06
N TYR A 172 8.95 -1.03 17.29
CA TYR A 172 8.30 0.25 17.42
C TYR A 172 9.02 1.31 16.62
N PHE A 173 8.27 2.25 16.09
CA PHE A 173 8.80 3.50 15.56
C PHE A 173 7.87 4.66 15.94
N VAL A 174 8.45 5.84 16.10
CA VAL A 174 7.73 7.06 16.45
C VAL A 174 8.23 8.18 15.54
N SER A 175 7.30 8.88 14.92
CA SER A 175 7.62 10.03 14.08
C SER A 175 8.28 11.15 14.90
N LYS A 176 9.34 11.72 14.35
CA LYS A 176 9.99 12.94 14.84
C LYS A 176 9.41 14.15 14.10
N LYS A 177 9.66 15.34 14.67
CA LYS A 177 9.17 16.60 14.08
C LYS A 177 9.84 16.98 12.76
N ASP A 178 10.93 16.33 12.39
CA ASP A 178 11.70 16.54 11.15
C ASP A 178 11.26 15.61 10.00
N GLY A 179 10.20 14.83 10.21
CA GLY A 179 9.68 13.86 9.24
C GLY A 179 10.39 12.52 9.22
N SER A 180 11.40 12.32 10.07
CA SER A 180 12.06 11.02 10.29
C SER A 180 11.42 10.25 11.45
N HIS A 181 11.86 9.01 11.67
CA HIS A 181 11.41 8.16 12.75
C HIS A 181 12.53 7.80 13.73
N ALA A 182 12.17 7.57 14.98
CA ALA A 182 12.99 6.87 15.97
C ALA A 182 12.49 5.43 16.06
N PHE A 183 13.41 4.49 16.06
CA PHE A 183 13.11 3.06 16.11
C PHE A 183 13.55 2.47 17.46
N ALA A 184 12.84 1.46 17.95
CA ALA A 184 13.11 0.80 19.22
C ALA A 184 12.63 -0.65 19.23
N SER A 185 13.38 -1.51 19.93
CA SER A 185 13.05 -2.93 20.13
C SER A 185 12.10 -3.14 21.31
N ASN A 186 12.15 -2.27 22.34
CA ASN A 186 11.32 -2.23 23.56
C ASN A 186 11.17 -0.80 24.05
#